data_f0e129482e641c900c5915387ade5f30
#
_entry.id   f0e129482e641c900c5915387ade5f30
#
_cell.length_a   1.000
_cell.length_b   1.000
_cell.length_c   1.000
_cell.angle_alpha   90.00
_cell.angle_beta   90.00
_cell.angle_gamma   90.00
#
_symmetry.space_group_name_H-M   'P 1'
#
loop_
_entity.id
_entity.type
_entity.pdbx_description
1 polymer ?
#
loop_
_entity_poly.entity_id
_entity_poly.type
_entity_poly.pdbx_seq_one_letter_code
_entity_poly.pdbx_strand_id
1 'polypeptide(L)'
;SGDLVVVTAGVPSGATGTTNMIRVHIAGQVLLSGNGILRKSVTGTVFIAANHKGNYESFKDGDILVVGTMEPELMAIAKRAGGIIAVEDGYTSDSAIAGITYGIPVILGAKNAHDVLLEGQEVTIDGERGKVFAGIANAR
;
A
#
# COMPACT_ATOMS: atom_id res chain seq x y z
N SER A 1 8.91 -5.58 -19.76
CA SER A 1 9.05 -6.14 -19.48
C SER A 1 8.73 -6.65 -19.74
N GLY A 2 8.74 -6.81 -19.84
CA GLY A 2 8.73 -7.55 -19.66
C GLY A 2 8.56 -8.26 -19.87
N ASP A 3 8.67 -8.45 -19.84
CA ASP A 3 8.71 -9.28 -19.61
C ASP A 3 8.45 -9.96 -19.42
N LEU A 4 8.31 -10.10 -19.33
CA LEU A 4 8.17 -10.80 -18.86
C LEU A 4 7.89 -11.47 -18.84
N VAL A 5 7.69 -11.58 -18.97
CA VAL A 5 7.57 -12.32 -18.63
C VAL A 5 7.30 -12.99 -18.61
N VAL A 6 7.12 -13.08 -18.73
CA VAL A 6 7.07 -13.85 -18.44
C VAL A 6 6.65 -14.52 -18.46
N VAL A 7 6.48 -14.64 -18.56
CA VAL A 7 6.31 -15.42 -18.29
C VAL A 7 6.08 -16.12 -18.32
N THR A 8 5.99 -16.11 -18.40
CA THR A 8 5.90 -16.89 -18.13
C THR A 8 5.63 -17.54 -18.10
N ALA A 9 5.47 -17.50 -18.29
CA ALA A 9 5.22 -18.16 -18.01
C ALA A 9 4.83 -18.73 -18.03
N GLY A 10 4.69 -18.60 -18.32
CA GLY A 10 4.35 -19.21 -17.97
C GLY A 10 3.56 -19.54 -18.15
N VAL A 11 3.40 -19.42 -18.25
CA VAL A 11 2.80 -19.78 -18.09
C VAL A 11 2.11 -20.17 -18.36
N PRO A 12 1.94 -20.32 -18.58
CA PRO A 12 1.38 -20.68 -18.53
C PRO A 12 0.85 -21.06 -18.57
N SER A 13 0.78 -21.07 -18.68
CA SER A 13 0.48 -21.41 -18.32
C SER A 13 0.09 -21.59 -18.14
N GLY A 14 -0.20 -21.55 -18.34
CA GLY A 14 -0.55 -21.77 -17.73
C GLY A 14 -1.08 -21.76 -17.58
N ALA A 15 -1.26 -21.87 -17.66
CA ALA A 15 -1.60 -21.90 -17.15
C ALA A 15 -2.04 -21.97 -16.87
N THR A 16 -2.21 -22.05 -16.92
CA THR A 16 -2.46 -22.06 -16.31
C THR A 16 -2.88 -21.84 -15.79
N GLY A 17 -3.28 -21.74 -15.78
CA GLY A 17 -3.52 -21.55 -14.88
C GLY A 17 -4.11 -21.07 -14.59
N THR A 18 -4.40 -20.97 -14.45
CA THR A 18 -4.70 -20.54 -13.88
C THR A 18 -5.34 -20.17 -13.35
N THR A 19 -5.71 -20.10 -13.20
CA THR A 19 -6.17 -19.86 -12.53
C THR A 19 -6.51 -19.36 -11.80
N ASN A 20 -6.59 -19.13 -11.43
CA ASN A 20 -6.73 -18.68 -10.63
C ASN A 20 -6.56 -17.79 -10.33
N MET A 21 -6.32 -17.52 -10.39
CA MET A 21 -6.07 -16.71 -10.25
C MET A 21 -6.30 -15.59 -10.29
N ILE A 22 -6.50 -15.55 -10.57
CA ILE A 22 -7.31 -14.60 -10.36
C ILE A 22 -6.94 -13.38 -9.62
N ARG A 23 -6.45 -13.35 -8.49
CA ARG A 23 -6.02 -12.23 -7.71
C ARG A 23 -4.56 -11.99 -7.86
N VAL A 24 -4.01 -12.37 -8.95
CA VAL A 24 -2.59 -12.19 -9.19
C VAL A 24 -2.36 -10.74 -9.61
N HIS A 25 -1.50 -10.04 -8.89
CA HIS A 25 -1.08 -8.70 -9.25
C HIS A 25 0.30 -8.78 -9.87
N ILE A 26 0.48 -8.11 -10.98
CA ILE A 26 1.77 -8.04 -11.64
C ILE A 26 2.61 -6.99 -10.94
N ALA A 27 3.86 -7.33 -10.61
CA ALA A 27 4.76 -6.39 -9.95
C ALA A 27 4.83 -5.10 -10.76
N GLY A 28 4.69 -3.96 -10.09
CA GLY A 28 4.66 -2.66 -10.74
C GLY A 28 3.31 -2.22 -11.22
N GLN A 29 2.29 -3.07 -11.12
CA GLN A 29 0.94 -2.69 -11.50
C GLN A 29 0.40 -1.64 -10.54
N VAL A 30 -0.22 -0.60 -11.09
CA VAL A 30 -0.86 0.43 -10.26
C VAL A 30 -2.13 -0.15 -9.66
N LEU A 31 -2.20 -0.19 -8.34
CA LEU A 31 -3.37 -0.73 -7.64
C LEU A 31 -4.41 0.34 -7.36
N LEU A 32 -3.95 1.53 -6.98
CA LEU A 32 -4.84 2.64 -6.70
C LEU A 32 -4.07 3.95 -6.77
N SER A 33 -4.81 5.05 -6.78
CA SER A 33 -4.26 6.39 -6.82
C SER A 33 -4.98 7.26 -5.81
N GLY A 34 -4.30 8.30 -5.36
CA GLY A 34 -4.87 9.28 -4.46
C GLY A 34 -4.00 10.52 -4.47
N ASN A 35 -4.10 11.29 -3.37
CA ASN A 35 -3.32 12.51 -3.23
C ASN A 35 -2.09 12.21 -2.39
N GLY A 36 -0.91 12.36 -2.98
CA GLY A 36 0.35 12.04 -2.31
C GLY A 36 0.83 13.14 -1.39
N ILE A 37 1.44 12.72 -0.29
CA ILE A 37 2.14 13.60 0.65
C ILE A 37 3.58 13.13 0.69
N LEU A 38 4.50 14.06 0.59
CA LEU A 38 5.95 13.83 0.57
C LEU A 38 6.39 13.10 -0.70
N ARG A 39 7.52 13.54 -1.22
CA ARG A 39 8.08 12.97 -2.43
C ARG A 39 9.02 11.83 -2.09
N LYS A 40 8.44 10.76 -1.56
CA LYS A 40 9.18 9.58 -1.18
C LYS A 40 8.51 8.36 -1.74
N SER A 41 9.30 7.34 -2.00
CA SER A 41 8.81 6.06 -2.46
C SER A 41 9.27 5.00 -1.46
N VAL A 42 8.35 4.18 -0.99
CA VAL A 42 8.63 3.19 0.05
C VAL A 42 7.92 1.89 -0.29
N THR A 43 8.62 0.78 -0.09
CA THR A 43 8.04 -0.54 -0.26
C THR A 43 7.85 -1.18 1.11
N GLY A 44 6.71 -1.80 1.32
CA GLY A 44 6.43 -2.49 2.58
C GLY A 44 5.24 -3.40 2.47
N THR A 45 4.90 -4.01 3.60
CA THR A 45 3.82 -4.97 3.69
C THR A 45 2.56 -4.29 4.20
N VAL A 46 1.44 -4.56 3.55
CA VAL A 46 0.15 -3.95 3.88
C VAL A 46 -0.34 -4.46 5.24
N PHE A 47 -0.70 -3.52 6.10
CA PHE A 47 -1.31 -3.78 7.39
C PHE A 47 -2.61 -2.98 7.43
N ILE A 48 -3.74 -3.67 7.31
CA ILE A 48 -5.05 -3.01 7.26
C ILE A 48 -5.59 -2.91 8.67
N ALA A 49 -5.59 -1.70 9.23
CA ALA A 49 -5.95 -1.49 10.63
C ALA A 49 -7.32 -2.05 10.97
N ALA A 50 -8.28 -1.92 10.05
CA ALA A 50 -9.64 -2.37 10.30
C ALA A 50 -9.74 -3.87 10.55
N ASN A 51 -8.78 -4.65 10.03
CA ASN A 51 -8.79 -6.11 10.20
C ASN A 51 -8.33 -6.53 11.59
N HIS A 52 -7.74 -5.64 12.36
CA HIS A 52 -7.10 -6.01 13.63
C HIS A 52 -7.88 -5.56 14.85
N LYS A 53 -8.90 -4.74 14.66
CA LYS A 53 -9.87 -4.37 15.70
C LYS A 53 -9.22 -3.90 16.99
N GLY A 54 -8.25 -3.02 16.87
CA GLY A 54 -7.57 -2.44 18.02
C GLY A 54 -6.35 -3.21 18.50
N ASN A 55 -6.10 -4.39 17.97
CA ASN A 55 -4.91 -5.15 18.31
C ASN A 55 -3.89 -4.99 17.21
N TYR A 56 -2.89 -4.16 17.46
CA TYR A 56 -1.89 -3.81 16.44
C TYR A 56 -0.52 -4.40 16.75
N GLU A 57 -0.47 -5.45 17.57
CA GLU A 57 0.81 -6.03 17.98
C GLU A 57 1.59 -6.65 16.83
N SER A 58 0.90 -7.10 15.80
CA SER A 58 1.58 -7.69 14.65
C SER A 58 2.16 -6.66 13.69
N PHE A 59 1.88 -5.38 13.92
CA PHE A 59 2.45 -4.32 13.08
C PHE A 59 3.95 -4.28 13.24
N LYS A 60 4.66 -4.29 12.11
CA LYS A 60 6.12 -4.28 12.11
C LYS A 60 6.63 -2.95 11.57
N ASP A 61 7.80 -2.55 12.04
CA ASP A 61 8.44 -1.33 11.55
C ASP A 61 8.58 -1.41 10.03
N GLY A 62 8.13 -0.37 9.35
CA GLY A 62 8.20 -0.32 7.90
C GLY A 62 6.97 -0.83 7.19
N ASP A 63 6.01 -1.41 7.91
CA ASP A 63 4.76 -1.84 7.29
C ASP A 63 4.01 -0.62 6.74
N ILE A 64 3.18 -0.89 5.73
CA ILE A 64 2.34 0.14 5.14
C ILE A 64 0.99 0.12 5.85
N LEU A 65 0.72 1.17 6.60
CA LEU A 65 -0.50 1.26 7.40
C LEU A 65 -1.66 1.74 6.54
N VAL A 66 -2.71 0.92 6.45
CA VAL A 66 -3.91 1.27 5.69
C VAL A 66 -5.02 1.60 6.67
N VAL A 67 -5.57 2.80 6.56
CA VAL A 67 -6.60 3.29 7.49
C VAL A 67 -7.75 3.92 6.71
N GLY A 68 -8.93 3.91 7.32
CA GLY A 68 -10.02 4.75 6.83
C GLY A 68 -9.76 6.19 7.25
N THR A 69 -9.70 6.39 8.55
CA THR A 69 -9.29 7.65 9.15
C THR A 69 -8.22 7.34 10.20
N MET A 70 -7.37 8.32 10.46
CA MET A 70 -6.31 8.15 11.45
C MET A 70 -6.89 8.43 12.83
N GLU A 71 -6.96 7.41 13.66
CA GLU A 71 -7.47 7.54 15.02
C GLU A 71 -6.30 7.63 15.99
N PRO A 72 -6.55 8.15 17.21
CA PRO A 72 -5.45 8.37 18.15
C PRO A 72 -4.59 7.14 18.43
N GLU A 73 -5.21 5.97 18.59
CA GLU A 73 -4.43 4.76 18.86
C GLU A 73 -3.58 4.35 17.68
N LEU A 74 -3.95 4.79 16.46
CA LEU A 74 -3.17 4.47 15.28
C LEU A 74 -1.95 5.38 15.14
N MET A 75 -1.98 6.56 15.77
CA MET A 75 -0.84 7.46 15.70
C MET A 75 0.41 6.82 16.31
N ALA A 76 0.23 5.98 17.32
CA ALA A 76 1.38 5.34 17.97
C ALA A 76 2.11 4.41 17.00
N ILE A 77 1.39 3.71 16.14
CA ILE A 77 2.04 2.82 15.16
C ILE A 77 2.38 3.55 13.88
N ALA A 78 1.72 4.66 13.59
CA ALA A 78 1.98 5.42 12.37
C ALA A 78 3.43 5.87 12.28
N LYS A 79 4.03 6.24 13.41
CA LYS A 79 5.41 6.71 13.40
C LYS A 79 6.40 5.60 13.07
N ARG A 80 5.98 4.35 13.17
CA ARG A 80 6.80 3.19 12.81
C ARG A 80 6.54 2.74 11.38
N ALA A 81 5.51 3.28 10.73
CA ALA A 81 5.11 2.85 9.40
C ALA A 81 6.12 3.33 8.37
N GLY A 82 6.26 2.55 7.30
CA GLY A 82 7.00 3.00 6.14
C GLY A 82 6.21 3.98 5.32
N GLY A 83 4.88 3.86 5.35
CA GLY A 83 3.98 4.77 4.66
C GLY A 83 2.56 4.54 5.13
N ILE A 84 1.66 5.43 4.71
CA ILE A 84 0.26 5.38 5.11
C ILE A 84 -0.61 5.49 3.86
N ILE A 85 -1.64 4.65 3.78
CA ILE A 85 -2.67 4.75 2.76
C ILE A 85 -3.98 5.01 3.49
N ALA A 86 -4.61 6.16 3.21
CA ALA A 86 -5.80 6.58 3.93
C ALA A 86 -6.96 6.82 2.98
N VAL A 87 -8.15 6.37 3.39
CA VAL A 87 -9.37 6.66 2.66
C VAL A 87 -9.73 8.13 2.83
N GLU A 88 -9.54 8.68 4.04
CA GLU A 88 -9.80 10.10 4.27
C GLU A 88 -8.91 10.96 3.38
N ASP A 89 -9.37 12.15 3.07
CA ASP A 89 -8.67 13.04 2.18
C ASP A 89 -8.46 14.38 2.87
N GLY A 90 -7.64 15.23 2.24
CA GLY A 90 -7.41 16.58 2.74
C GLY A 90 -6.08 16.70 3.45
N TYR A 91 -5.40 17.81 3.17
CA TYR A 91 -4.07 18.04 3.71
C TYR A 91 -4.06 18.40 5.19
N THR A 92 -5.24 18.64 5.77
CA THR A 92 -5.36 18.88 7.20
C THR A 92 -5.88 17.66 7.94
N SER A 93 -6.07 16.53 7.26
CA SER A 93 -6.49 15.31 7.91
C SER A 93 -5.39 14.78 8.83
N ASP A 94 -5.77 13.97 9.80
CA ASP A 94 -4.80 13.40 10.72
C ASP A 94 -3.81 12.49 10.02
N SER A 95 -4.23 11.82 8.94
CA SER A 95 -3.31 11.00 8.15
C SER A 95 -2.25 11.85 7.48
N ALA A 96 -2.64 13.00 6.91
CA ALA A 96 -1.68 13.91 6.29
C ALA A 96 -0.72 14.47 7.33
N ILE A 97 -1.26 14.84 8.48
CA ILE A 97 -0.44 15.39 9.57
C ILE A 97 0.57 14.36 10.05
N ALA A 98 0.15 13.10 10.17
CA ALA A 98 1.07 12.03 10.56
C ALA A 98 2.22 11.89 9.57
N GLY A 99 1.91 11.92 8.28
CA GLY A 99 2.93 11.81 7.26
C GLY A 99 3.96 12.92 7.33
N ILE A 100 3.48 14.15 7.49
CA ILE A 100 4.36 15.31 7.58
C ILE A 100 5.17 15.26 8.87
N THR A 101 4.52 14.92 9.98
CA THR A 101 5.17 14.89 11.29
C THR A 101 6.27 13.84 11.34
N TYR A 102 6.01 12.66 10.80
CA TYR A 102 6.95 11.54 10.90
C TYR A 102 7.83 11.39 9.66
N GLY A 103 7.62 12.21 8.64
CA GLY A 103 8.44 12.19 7.43
C GLY A 103 8.22 10.95 6.59
N ILE A 104 7.01 10.44 6.53
CA ILE A 104 6.69 9.24 5.74
C ILE A 104 5.67 9.58 4.65
N PRO A 105 5.74 8.90 3.51
CA PRO A 105 4.80 9.17 2.42
C PRO A 105 3.39 8.71 2.78
N VAL A 106 2.40 9.48 2.33
CA VAL A 106 1.00 9.17 2.58
C VAL A 106 0.23 9.31 1.27
N ILE A 107 -0.70 8.40 1.04
CA ILE A 107 -1.64 8.50 -0.06
C ILE A 107 -3.01 8.77 0.56
N LEU A 108 -3.55 9.94 0.29
CA LEU A 108 -4.84 10.37 0.80
C LEU A 108 -5.93 10.13 -0.24
N GLY A 109 -7.17 10.02 0.22
CA GLY A 109 -8.30 9.86 -0.69
C GLY A 109 -8.29 8.54 -1.42
N ALA A 110 -7.67 7.52 -0.83
CA ALA A 110 -7.59 6.20 -1.44
C ALA A 110 -8.90 5.45 -1.19
N LYS A 111 -9.95 5.83 -1.89
CA LYS A 111 -11.31 5.38 -1.59
C LYS A 111 -11.46 3.87 -1.69
N ASN A 112 -10.71 3.24 -2.58
CA ASN A 112 -10.83 1.81 -2.83
C ASN A 112 -9.80 0.98 -2.08
N ALA A 113 -9.09 1.58 -1.12
CA ALA A 113 -7.97 0.90 -0.48
C ALA A 113 -8.41 -0.43 0.14
N HIS A 114 -9.52 -0.43 0.88
CA HIS A 114 -9.98 -1.65 1.55
C HIS A 114 -10.51 -2.70 0.58
N ASP A 115 -10.89 -2.28 -0.63
CA ASP A 115 -11.40 -3.21 -1.64
C ASP A 115 -10.28 -3.82 -2.47
N VAL A 116 -9.19 -3.09 -2.63
CA VAL A 116 -8.13 -3.46 -3.56
C VAL A 116 -6.95 -4.11 -2.85
N LEU A 117 -6.60 -3.62 -1.67
CA LEU A 117 -5.40 -4.08 -0.98
C LEU A 117 -5.71 -5.29 -0.11
N LEU A 118 -4.73 -6.18 -0.03
CA LEU A 118 -4.84 -7.40 0.76
C LEU A 118 -3.87 -7.34 1.92
N GLU A 119 -4.32 -7.81 3.07
CA GLU A 119 -3.47 -7.92 4.25
C GLU A 119 -2.24 -8.76 3.93
N GLY A 120 -1.06 -8.26 4.28
CA GLY A 120 0.17 -8.99 4.04
C GLY A 120 0.76 -8.84 2.64
N GLN A 121 0.07 -8.13 1.77
CA GLN A 121 0.53 -7.90 0.41
C GLN A 121 1.70 -6.92 0.42
N GLU A 122 2.69 -7.15 -0.45
CA GLU A 122 3.77 -6.19 -0.60
C GLU A 122 3.37 -5.12 -1.63
N VAL A 123 3.55 -3.87 -1.27
CA VAL A 123 3.22 -2.75 -2.15
C VAL A 123 4.30 -1.68 -2.07
N THR A 124 4.34 -0.83 -3.09
CA THR A 124 5.17 0.36 -3.09
C THR A 124 4.29 1.58 -3.14
N ILE A 125 4.50 2.51 -2.21
CA ILE A 125 3.84 3.80 -2.20
C ILE A 125 4.73 4.81 -2.89
N ASP A 126 4.17 5.56 -3.83
CA ASP A 126 4.87 6.69 -4.45
C ASP A 126 4.14 7.97 -4.03
N GLY A 127 4.70 8.67 -3.04
CA GLY A 127 4.10 9.88 -2.51
C GLY A 127 4.15 11.04 -3.48
N GLU A 128 5.10 11.04 -4.40
CA GLU A 128 5.19 12.11 -5.38
C GLU A 128 4.07 12.03 -6.41
N ARG A 129 3.77 10.82 -6.86
CA ARG A 129 2.75 10.61 -7.90
C ARG A 129 1.38 10.29 -7.32
N GLY A 130 1.30 10.01 -6.03
CA GLY A 130 0.05 9.63 -5.42
C GLY A 130 -0.44 8.27 -5.85
N LYS A 131 0.45 7.31 -6.03
CA LYS A 131 0.10 5.99 -6.54
C LYS A 131 0.61 4.89 -5.64
N VAL A 132 -0.09 3.77 -5.66
CA VAL A 132 0.32 2.56 -4.97
C VAL A 132 0.47 1.46 -6.00
N PHE A 133 1.62 0.81 -5.98
CA PHE A 133 1.97 -0.24 -6.94
C PHE A 133 2.05 -1.58 -6.24
N ALA A 134 1.71 -2.64 -6.98
CA ALA A 134 1.87 -4.00 -6.47
C ALA A 134 3.37 -4.35 -6.42
N GLY A 135 3.79 -4.96 -5.32
CA GLY A 135 5.15 -5.43 -5.18
C GLY A 135 6.17 -4.32 -5.20
N ILE A 136 7.34 -4.60 -5.75
CA ILE A 136 8.44 -3.64 -5.85
C ILE A 136 8.35 -2.97 -7.21
N ALA A 137 7.90 -1.72 -7.23
CA ALA A 137 7.57 -1.05 -8.49
C ALA A 137 8.79 -0.82 -9.40
N ASN A 138 9.96 -0.71 -8.83
CA ASN A 138 11.16 -0.44 -9.61
C ASN A 138 12.08 -1.62 -9.71
N ALA A 139 11.52 -2.73 -9.59
CA ALA A 139 12.33 -3.94 -9.75
C ALA A 139 12.94 -3.92 -11.12
N ARG A 140 13.49 -3.46 -11.33
CA ARG A 140 13.86 -3.39 -12.50
C ARG A 140 14.36 -2.80 -12.94
#